data_d1e6226ecbc8c62fb25dc8a579c6ec11
#
_entry.id   d1e6226ecbc8c62fb25dc8a579c6ec11
#
_cell.length_a   1.000
_cell.length_b   1.000
_cell.length_c   1.000
_cell.angle_alpha   90.00
_cell.angle_beta   90.00
_cell.angle_gamma   90.00
#
_symmetry.space_group_name_H-M   'P 1'
#
loop_
_entity.id
_entity.type
_entity.pdbx_description
1 polymer ?
#
loop_
_entity_poly.entity_id
_entity_poly.type
_entity_poly.pdbx_seq_one_letter_code
_entity_poly.pdbx_strand_id
1 'polypeptide(L)'
;MIESRFDKLTLAEIRKELWKRRCLSDVAVGETVLRLSLDKPYDLSREIVSKISRSSVYLESMNGTRFNKTNGMQINRKGYSKGYVCFNTKGLSENDISTINATYSSMSALEEYIDVELKAEEIMNLKLLIFYIKNAHPNDMCDATSILIAKLINGEL
;
A
#
# COMPACT_ATOMS: atom_id res chain seq x y z
N MET A 1 -19.13 -12.43 0.95
CA MET A 1 -18.00 -11.47 0.84
C MET A 1 -17.11 -11.94 -0.31
N ILE A 2 -16.85 -11.09 -1.28
CA ILE A 2 -15.94 -11.46 -2.38
C ILE A 2 -14.52 -11.24 -1.86
N GLU A 3 -13.77 -12.33 -1.70
CA GLU A 3 -12.36 -12.26 -1.28
C GLU A 3 -11.52 -11.59 -2.38
N SER A 4 -10.55 -10.79 -1.95
CA SER A 4 -9.55 -10.26 -2.86
C SER A 4 -8.53 -11.36 -3.20
N ARG A 5 -8.10 -11.41 -4.46
CA ARG A 5 -7.00 -12.29 -4.87
C ARG A 5 -5.67 -11.96 -4.16
N PHE A 6 -5.57 -10.78 -3.55
CA PHE A 6 -4.39 -10.31 -2.82
C PHE A 6 -4.36 -10.74 -1.35
N ASP A 7 -5.48 -11.22 -0.78
CA ASP A 7 -5.57 -11.57 0.65
C ASP A 7 -4.58 -12.67 1.05
N LYS A 8 -4.27 -13.59 0.13
CA LYS A 8 -3.35 -14.71 0.35
C LYS A 8 -1.92 -14.47 -0.12
N LEU A 9 -1.63 -13.28 -0.63
CA LEU A 9 -0.30 -12.92 -1.12
C LEU A 9 0.54 -12.28 0.00
N THR A 10 1.83 -12.57 0.00
CA THR A 10 2.80 -11.86 0.83
C THR A 10 2.99 -10.43 0.31
N LEU A 11 3.54 -9.54 1.14
CA LEU A 11 3.87 -8.18 0.71
C LEU A 11 4.81 -8.17 -0.49
N ALA A 12 5.81 -9.06 -0.52
CA ALA A 12 6.74 -9.18 -1.64
C ALA A 12 6.02 -9.56 -2.95
N GLU A 13 5.05 -10.48 -2.88
CA GLU A 13 4.23 -10.87 -4.03
C GLU A 13 3.31 -9.74 -4.49
N ILE A 14 2.70 -9.00 -3.55
CA ILE A 14 1.89 -7.81 -3.86
C ILE A 14 2.75 -6.74 -4.56
N ARG A 15 3.94 -6.45 -4.03
CA ARG A 15 4.90 -5.53 -4.66
C ARG A 15 5.25 -5.97 -6.07
N LYS A 16 5.52 -7.25 -6.28
CA LYS A 16 5.84 -7.81 -7.59
C LYS A 16 4.68 -7.66 -8.59
N GLU A 17 3.46 -7.91 -8.15
CA GLU A 17 2.25 -7.73 -8.98
C GLU A 17 2.01 -6.25 -9.33
N LEU A 18 2.15 -5.34 -8.36
CA LEU A 18 2.05 -3.91 -8.63
C LEU A 18 3.15 -3.43 -9.59
N TRP A 19 4.37 -3.93 -9.43
CA TRP A 19 5.50 -3.52 -10.26
C TRP A 19 5.31 -3.85 -11.74
N LYS A 20 4.57 -4.91 -12.08
CA LYS A 20 4.16 -5.23 -13.44
C LYS A 20 3.17 -4.21 -14.04
N ARG A 21 2.50 -3.43 -13.20
CA ARG A 21 1.44 -2.47 -13.56
C ARG A 21 1.93 -1.04 -13.75
N ARG A 22 3.22 -0.81 -13.86
CA ARG A 22 3.81 0.53 -14.03
C ARG A 22 3.54 1.18 -15.39
N CYS A 23 3.15 0.42 -16.39
CA CYS A 23 2.79 0.98 -17.69
C CYS A 23 1.45 1.71 -17.61
N LEU A 24 1.47 3.00 -17.93
CA LEU A 24 0.31 3.89 -17.92
C LEU A 24 -0.14 4.30 -19.34
N SER A 25 0.29 3.57 -20.36
CA SER A 25 0.07 3.96 -21.76
C SER A 25 -1.39 3.93 -22.18
N ASP A 26 -2.19 3.09 -21.55
CA ASP A 26 -3.61 2.87 -21.82
C ASP A 26 -4.55 3.55 -20.79
N VAL A 27 -3.99 4.35 -19.88
CA VAL A 27 -4.76 5.10 -18.88
C VAL A 27 -5.32 6.38 -19.51
N ALA A 28 -6.57 6.71 -19.20
CA ALA A 28 -7.27 7.90 -19.68
C ALA A 28 -7.47 8.96 -18.59
N VAL A 29 -7.73 10.20 -19.00
CA VAL A 29 -8.12 11.28 -18.07
C VAL A 29 -9.41 10.89 -17.33
N GLY A 30 -9.44 11.12 -16.03
CA GLY A 30 -10.54 10.74 -15.14
C GLY A 30 -10.43 9.30 -14.59
N GLU A 31 -9.55 8.47 -15.12
CA GLU A 31 -9.29 7.14 -14.56
C GLU A 31 -8.45 7.21 -13.30
N THR A 32 -8.61 6.17 -12.46
CA THR A 32 -7.87 6.02 -11.21
C THR A 32 -6.56 5.27 -11.44
N VAL A 33 -5.50 5.73 -10.79
CA VAL A 33 -4.22 5.03 -10.64
C VAL A 33 -3.87 4.91 -9.16
N LEU A 34 -2.95 4.01 -8.81
CA LEU A 34 -2.37 3.94 -7.47
C LEU A 34 -1.00 4.63 -7.48
N ARG A 35 -0.78 5.55 -6.55
CA ARG A 35 0.50 6.24 -6.35
C ARG A 35 1.15 5.74 -5.08
N LEU A 36 2.36 5.25 -5.17
CA LEU A 36 3.18 4.77 -4.05
C LEU A 36 4.36 5.69 -3.81
N SER A 37 4.57 6.08 -2.55
CA SER A 37 5.82 6.70 -2.12
C SER A 37 6.94 5.67 -2.11
N LEU A 38 8.10 6.02 -2.69
CA LEU A 38 9.30 5.17 -2.71
C LEU A 38 10.15 5.34 -1.44
N ASP A 39 9.91 6.40 -0.68
CA ASP A 39 10.60 6.70 0.56
C ASP A 39 9.67 6.39 1.76
N LYS A 40 10.27 5.97 2.87
CA LYS A 40 9.53 5.71 4.12
C LYS A 40 8.96 7.01 4.74
N PRO A 41 7.78 6.97 5.35
CA PRO A 41 6.83 5.86 5.35
C PRO A 41 6.21 5.66 3.96
N TYR A 42 6.04 4.41 3.56
CA TYR A 42 5.40 4.10 2.28
C TYR A 42 3.94 4.51 2.33
N ASP A 43 3.56 5.42 1.46
CA ASP A 43 2.18 5.91 1.32
C ASP A 43 1.65 5.48 -0.04
N LEU A 44 0.59 4.69 -0.02
CA LEU A 44 -0.14 4.28 -1.21
C LEU A 44 -1.49 4.98 -1.23
N SER A 45 -1.76 5.74 -2.27
CA SER A 45 -3.00 6.47 -2.43
C SER A 45 -3.64 6.24 -3.79
N ARG A 46 -4.96 6.35 -3.83
CA ARG A 46 -5.71 6.45 -5.09
C ARG A 46 -5.63 7.86 -5.61
N GLU A 47 -5.35 7.98 -6.88
CA GLU A 47 -5.23 9.27 -7.53
C GLU A 47 -6.02 9.28 -8.84
N ILE A 48 -6.55 10.45 -9.20
CA ILE A 48 -7.28 10.63 -10.45
C ILE A 48 -6.35 11.29 -11.46
N VAL A 49 -6.35 10.77 -12.68
CA VAL A 49 -5.58 11.32 -13.79
C VAL A 49 -6.25 12.59 -14.27
N SER A 50 -5.56 13.73 -14.13
CA SER A 50 -6.06 15.05 -14.52
C SER A 50 -5.72 15.42 -15.97
N LYS A 51 -4.56 14.97 -16.46
CA LYS A 51 -4.05 15.30 -17.79
C LYS A 51 -3.12 14.22 -18.31
N ILE A 52 -3.12 14.04 -19.61
CA ILE A 52 -2.20 13.15 -20.32
C ILE A 52 -1.48 13.94 -21.41
N SER A 53 -0.17 13.75 -21.52
CA SER A 53 0.65 14.22 -22.64
C SER A 53 1.17 13.02 -23.43
N ARG A 54 1.99 13.30 -24.45
CA ARG A 54 2.59 12.24 -25.28
C ARG A 54 3.36 11.20 -24.46
N SER A 55 4.11 11.62 -23.45
CA SER A 55 5.01 10.76 -22.66
C SER A 55 4.70 10.72 -21.17
N SER A 56 3.72 11.47 -20.70
CA SER A 56 3.49 11.68 -19.28
C SER A 56 2.02 11.65 -18.87
N VAL A 57 1.79 11.28 -17.63
CA VAL A 57 0.51 11.36 -16.93
C VAL A 57 0.64 12.32 -15.76
N TYR A 58 -0.42 13.10 -15.50
CA TYR A 58 -0.52 14.06 -14.41
C TYR A 58 -1.69 13.69 -13.50
N LEU A 59 -1.54 13.94 -12.21
CA LEU A 59 -2.55 13.63 -11.19
C LEU A 59 -3.19 14.91 -10.64
N GLU A 60 -4.47 14.83 -10.25
CA GLU A 60 -5.19 15.97 -9.68
C GLU A 60 -4.56 16.48 -8.38
N SER A 61 -4.12 15.57 -7.52
CA SER A 61 -3.57 15.89 -6.19
C SER A 61 -2.13 16.44 -6.23
N MET A 62 -1.43 16.28 -7.35
CA MET A 62 -0.01 16.59 -7.46
C MET A 62 0.27 17.60 -8.58
N ASN A 63 -0.09 18.86 -8.33
CA ASN A 63 0.06 19.93 -9.32
C ASN A 63 1.51 20.05 -9.80
N GLY A 64 1.71 19.98 -11.12
CA GLY A 64 3.02 20.12 -11.78
C GLY A 64 3.90 18.85 -11.74
N THR A 65 3.51 17.81 -11.03
CA THR A 65 4.25 16.54 -11.02
C THR A 65 3.85 15.66 -12.19
N ARG A 66 4.83 15.05 -12.85
CA ARG A 66 4.66 14.19 -14.03
C ARG A 66 5.14 12.79 -13.77
N PHE A 67 4.42 11.83 -14.31
CA PHE A 67 4.77 10.42 -14.28
C PHE A 67 4.99 9.89 -15.69
N ASN A 68 6.04 9.14 -15.91
CA ASN A 68 6.36 8.54 -17.20
C ASN A 68 5.34 7.47 -17.57
N LYS A 69 4.77 7.55 -18.78
CA LYS A 69 3.78 6.60 -19.28
C LYS A 69 4.29 5.16 -19.38
N THR A 70 5.56 4.98 -19.68
CA THR A 70 6.13 3.65 -19.94
C THR A 70 6.42 2.88 -18.66
N ASN A 71 6.90 3.57 -17.60
CA ASN A 71 7.37 2.93 -16.39
C ASN A 71 6.73 3.42 -15.09
N GLY A 72 5.79 4.37 -15.16
CA GLY A 72 5.08 4.92 -14.00
C GLY A 72 5.92 5.79 -13.06
N MET A 73 7.19 5.99 -13.33
CA MET A 73 8.10 6.72 -12.43
C MET A 73 7.88 8.23 -12.52
N GLN A 74 8.02 8.91 -11.39
CA GLN A 74 8.01 10.37 -11.33
C GLN A 74 9.16 10.94 -12.16
N ILE A 75 8.85 11.94 -13.00
CA ILE A 75 9.83 12.64 -13.85
C ILE A 75 10.31 13.91 -13.14
N ASN A 76 11.61 14.21 -13.27
CA ASN A 76 12.22 15.43 -12.74
C ASN A 76 12.01 15.63 -11.24
N ARG A 77 12.27 14.58 -10.46
CA ARG A 77 12.36 14.68 -9.01
C ARG A 77 13.43 15.72 -8.65
N LYS A 78 13.01 16.81 -7.97
CA LYS A 78 13.91 17.86 -7.51
C LYS A 78 14.33 17.60 -6.06
N GLY A 79 15.63 17.52 -5.81
CA GLY A 79 16.24 17.55 -4.48
C GLY A 79 15.67 16.53 -3.49
N TYR A 80 15.26 17.02 -2.33
CA TYR A 80 14.77 16.22 -1.18
C TYR A 80 13.31 15.79 -1.28
N SER A 81 12.64 15.98 -2.41
CA SER A 81 11.25 15.53 -2.57
C SER A 81 11.17 13.99 -2.55
N LYS A 82 10.13 13.45 -1.90
CA LYS A 82 9.82 12.03 -1.96
C LYS A 82 9.65 11.58 -3.42
N GLY A 83 10.21 10.44 -3.77
CA GLY A 83 9.97 9.81 -5.05
C GLY A 83 8.64 9.07 -5.03
N TYR A 84 7.98 9.03 -6.19
CA TYR A 84 6.71 8.33 -6.35
C TYR A 84 6.72 7.47 -7.61
N VAL A 85 5.92 6.42 -7.59
CA VAL A 85 5.60 5.59 -8.75
C VAL A 85 4.10 5.40 -8.84
N CYS A 86 3.56 5.38 -10.07
CA CYS A 86 2.16 5.11 -10.33
C CYS A 86 1.95 3.74 -10.96
N PHE A 87 0.83 3.11 -10.59
CA PHE A 87 0.43 1.80 -11.08
C PHE A 87 -0.96 1.89 -11.73
N ASN A 88 -1.10 1.20 -12.85
CA ASN A 88 -2.36 1.04 -13.54
C ASN A 88 -3.30 0.12 -12.75
N THR A 89 -4.54 0.53 -12.58
CA THR A 89 -5.57 -0.23 -11.83
C THR A 89 -6.47 -1.09 -12.72
N LYS A 90 -6.28 -1.10 -14.03
CA LYS A 90 -7.11 -1.91 -14.94
C LYS A 90 -7.04 -3.39 -14.59
N GLY A 91 -8.21 -4.02 -14.51
CA GLY A 91 -8.35 -5.43 -14.12
C GLY A 91 -8.16 -5.71 -12.62
N LEU A 92 -8.05 -4.67 -11.78
CA LEU A 92 -8.20 -4.78 -10.33
C LEU A 92 -9.65 -4.52 -9.94
N SER A 93 -10.20 -5.36 -9.07
CA SER A 93 -11.49 -5.10 -8.44
C SER A 93 -11.35 -4.05 -7.33
N GLU A 94 -12.47 -3.48 -6.89
CA GLU A 94 -12.49 -2.58 -5.73
C GLU A 94 -11.94 -3.28 -4.46
N ASN A 95 -12.23 -4.57 -4.29
CA ASN A 95 -11.71 -5.36 -3.17
C ASN A 95 -10.19 -5.54 -3.28
N ASP A 96 -9.65 -5.78 -4.48
CA ASP A 96 -8.20 -5.85 -4.70
C ASP A 96 -7.52 -4.54 -4.29
N ILE A 97 -8.05 -3.41 -4.75
CA ILE A 97 -7.49 -2.09 -4.44
C ILE A 97 -7.60 -1.80 -2.93
N SER A 98 -8.71 -2.15 -2.31
CA SER A 98 -8.90 -1.99 -0.86
C SER A 98 -7.91 -2.82 -0.06
N THR A 99 -7.69 -4.08 -0.43
CA THR A 99 -6.70 -4.96 0.22
C THR A 99 -5.29 -4.43 0.06
N ILE A 100 -4.91 -4.01 -1.15
CA ILE A 100 -3.59 -3.41 -1.41
C ILE A 100 -3.38 -2.15 -0.56
N ASN A 101 -4.35 -1.24 -0.55
CA ASN A 101 -4.28 -0.01 0.25
C ASN A 101 -4.18 -0.30 1.74
N ALA A 102 -5.00 -1.21 2.26
CA ALA A 102 -5.00 -1.59 3.67
C ALA A 102 -3.67 -2.23 4.07
N THR A 103 -3.08 -3.05 3.20
CA THR A 103 -1.78 -3.69 3.42
C THR A 103 -0.67 -2.63 3.54
N TYR A 104 -0.57 -1.70 2.60
CA TYR A 104 0.45 -0.65 2.64
C TYR A 104 0.26 0.32 3.80
N SER A 105 -0.98 0.72 4.11
CA SER A 105 -1.28 1.58 5.27
C SER A 105 -0.92 0.91 6.59
N SER A 106 -1.11 -0.40 6.68
CA SER A 106 -0.75 -1.20 7.86
C SER A 106 0.74 -1.39 7.99
N MET A 107 1.45 -1.59 6.88
CA MET A 107 2.90 -1.70 6.85
C MET A 107 3.59 -0.42 7.32
N SER A 108 3.11 0.76 6.91
CA SER A 108 3.64 2.03 7.41
C SER A 108 3.56 2.17 8.93
N ALA A 109 2.56 1.53 9.55
CA ALA A 109 2.41 1.51 11.01
C ALA A 109 3.27 0.43 11.70
N LEU A 110 3.68 -0.61 10.97
CA LEU A 110 4.38 -1.79 11.51
C LEU A 110 5.88 -1.81 11.20
N GLU A 111 6.34 -1.01 10.23
CA GLU A 111 7.73 -1.07 9.73
C GLU A 111 8.82 -0.79 10.78
N GLU A 112 8.47 -0.13 11.88
CA GLU A 112 9.41 0.08 12.99
C GLU A 112 9.67 -1.21 13.80
N TYR A 113 8.82 -2.24 13.66
CA TYR A 113 8.79 -3.38 14.58
C TYR A 113 8.93 -4.75 13.94
N ILE A 114 8.68 -4.91 12.63
CA ILE A 114 8.59 -6.25 12.03
C ILE A 114 9.31 -6.30 10.67
N ASP A 115 10.44 -6.95 10.64
CA ASP A 115 11.20 -7.29 9.42
C ASP A 115 10.80 -8.70 8.93
N VAL A 116 9.48 -8.91 8.74
CA VAL A 116 8.91 -10.21 8.36
C VAL A 116 8.00 -10.04 7.14
N GLU A 117 8.11 -10.93 6.16
CA GLU A 117 7.18 -11.03 5.05
C GLU A 117 5.86 -11.66 5.51
N LEU A 118 4.86 -10.82 5.76
CA LEU A 118 3.51 -11.25 6.14
C LEU A 118 2.56 -11.21 4.94
N LYS A 119 1.57 -12.09 4.95
CA LYS A 119 0.43 -12.02 4.03
C LYS A 119 -0.44 -10.82 4.37
N ALA A 120 -1.17 -10.29 3.37
CA ALA A 120 -2.07 -9.15 3.58
C ALA A 120 -3.09 -9.40 4.72
N GLU A 121 -3.63 -10.60 4.81
CA GLU A 121 -4.54 -11.00 5.89
C GLU A 121 -3.87 -10.97 7.27
N GLU A 122 -2.63 -11.44 7.38
CA GLU A 122 -1.86 -11.43 8.62
C GLU A 122 -1.53 -10.00 9.06
N ILE A 123 -1.19 -9.12 8.13
CA ILE A 123 -0.97 -7.70 8.38
C ILE A 123 -2.24 -7.03 8.92
N MET A 124 -3.40 -7.34 8.33
CA MET A 124 -4.68 -6.80 8.80
C MET A 124 -5.03 -7.28 10.21
N ASN A 125 -4.80 -8.55 10.50
CA ASN A 125 -5.02 -9.13 11.82
C ASN A 125 -4.09 -8.50 12.87
N LEU A 126 -2.82 -8.29 12.55
CA LEU A 126 -1.88 -7.57 13.41
C LEU A 126 -2.31 -6.12 13.66
N LYS A 127 -2.79 -5.41 12.64
CA LYS A 127 -3.31 -4.05 12.80
C LYS A 127 -4.50 -4.01 13.76
N LEU A 128 -5.44 -4.93 13.63
CA LEU A 128 -6.56 -5.05 14.54
C LEU A 128 -6.09 -5.31 15.98
N LEU A 129 -5.13 -6.21 16.15
CA LEU A 129 -4.58 -6.51 17.46
C LEU A 129 -3.89 -5.29 18.09
N ILE A 130 -3.07 -4.57 17.32
CA ILE A 130 -2.42 -3.35 17.80
C ILE A 130 -3.47 -2.27 18.16
N PHE A 131 -4.53 -2.14 17.34
CA PHE A 131 -5.63 -1.23 17.66
C PHE A 131 -6.31 -1.60 18.99
N TYR A 132 -6.59 -2.87 19.22
CA TYR A 132 -7.16 -3.34 20.50
C TYR A 132 -6.23 -3.04 21.67
N ILE A 133 -4.93 -3.33 21.53
CA ILE A 133 -3.93 -3.07 22.59
C ILE A 133 -3.87 -1.57 22.92
N LYS A 134 -3.82 -0.69 21.92
CA LYS A 134 -3.72 0.76 22.13
C LYS A 134 -4.98 1.36 22.76
N ASN A 135 -6.15 0.75 22.55
CA ASN A 135 -7.43 1.23 23.07
C ASN A 135 -7.92 0.47 24.30
N ALA A 136 -7.25 -0.61 24.70
CA ALA A 136 -7.55 -1.32 25.93
C ALA A 136 -7.17 -0.47 27.14
N HIS A 137 -8.03 -0.49 28.17
CA HIS A 137 -7.70 0.16 29.43
C HIS A 137 -6.47 -0.54 30.05
N PRO A 138 -5.51 0.18 30.66
CA PRO A 138 -4.33 -0.43 31.27
C PRO A 138 -4.62 -1.59 32.24
N ASN A 139 -5.80 -1.56 32.85
CA ASN A 139 -6.26 -2.60 33.78
C ASN A 139 -6.89 -3.82 33.10
N ASP A 140 -7.17 -3.74 31.78
CA ASP A 140 -7.79 -4.81 31.00
C ASP A 140 -6.74 -5.61 30.19
N MET A 141 -5.48 -5.21 30.22
CA MET A 141 -4.37 -5.98 29.67
C MET A 141 -4.07 -7.15 30.59
N CYS A 142 -4.87 -8.20 30.46
CA CYS A 142 -4.62 -9.45 31.16
C CYS A 142 -3.40 -10.19 30.57
N ASP A 143 -2.88 -11.13 31.33
CA ASP A 143 -1.77 -12.02 30.93
C ASP A 143 -2.02 -12.71 29.58
N ALA A 144 -3.29 -12.97 29.22
CA ALA A 144 -3.68 -13.56 27.95
C ALA A 144 -3.28 -12.69 26.74
N THR A 145 -3.38 -11.35 26.84
CA THR A 145 -2.97 -10.43 25.76
C THR A 145 -1.46 -10.45 25.57
N SER A 146 -0.70 -10.46 26.65
CA SER A 146 0.76 -10.56 26.61
C SER A 146 1.23 -11.89 26.02
N ILE A 147 0.55 -12.99 26.36
CA ILE A 147 0.80 -14.31 25.78
C ILE A 147 0.47 -14.35 24.29
N LEU A 148 -0.63 -13.72 23.88
CA LEU A 148 -1.02 -13.64 22.46
C LEU A 148 0.00 -12.86 21.62
N ILE A 149 0.51 -11.75 22.16
CA ILE A 149 1.55 -10.95 21.52
C ILE A 149 2.84 -11.77 21.39
N ALA A 150 3.25 -12.46 22.46
CA ALA A 150 4.44 -13.30 22.44
C ALA A 150 4.33 -14.41 21.40
N LYS A 151 3.17 -15.07 21.29
CA LYS A 151 2.91 -16.10 20.29
C LYS A 151 2.94 -15.56 18.86
N LEU A 152 2.39 -14.37 18.64
CA LEU A 152 2.43 -13.68 17.35
C LEU A 152 3.87 -13.35 16.93
N ILE A 153 4.69 -12.84 17.85
CA ILE A 153 6.11 -12.53 17.61
C ILE A 153 6.89 -13.80 17.29
N ASN A 154 6.56 -14.91 17.92
CA ASN A 154 7.24 -16.20 17.71
C ASN A 154 6.70 -17.02 16.53
N GLY A 155 5.68 -16.53 15.83
CA GLY A 155 5.08 -17.25 14.70
C GLY A 155 4.33 -18.52 15.12
N GLU A 156 3.79 -18.55 16.33
CA GLU A 156 3.05 -19.71 16.90
C GLU A 156 1.53 -19.59 16.72
N LEU A 157 1.05 -18.62 15.92
CA LEU A 157 -0.37 -18.41 15.58
C LEU A 157 -0.61 -18.60 14.10
#